data_284c2df37687823eb0aac23eb44bb0e7
#
_entry.id   284c2df37687823eb0aac23eb44bb0e7
#
_cell.length_a   1.000
_cell.length_b   1.000
_cell.length_c   1.000
_cell.angle_alpha   90.00
_cell.angle_beta   90.00
_cell.angle_gamma   90.00
#
_symmetry.space_group_name_H-M   'P 1'
#
loop_
_entity.id
_entity.type
_entity.pdbx_description
1 polymer ?
#
loop_
_entity_poly.entity_id
_entity_poly.type
_entity_poly.pdbx_seq_one_letter_code
_entity_poly.pdbx_strand_id
1 'polypeptide(L)'
;NQISKYDPALKLAWFIPRVIIPKKTRGGKDYWIVDVIDDSSQSTKIKCWGVRPGDEIFINRPYVAKLDYDETWGFSCRGVFNFKMIG
;
A
#
# COMPACT_ATOMS: atom_id res chain seq x y z
N ASN A 1 12.29 -2.33 -6.01
CA ASN A 1 11.06 -2.22 -6.76
C ASN A 1 10.40 -0.88 -6.52
N GLN A 2 10.01 -0.21 -7.58
CA GLN A 2 9.45 1.12 -7.53
C GLN A 2 8.08 1.14 -8.20
N ILE A 3 7.22 2.00 -7.69
CA ILE A 3 5.94 2.28 -8.32
C ILE A 3 6.18 3.40 -9.32
N SER A 4 5.94 3.15 -10.62
CA SER A 4 6.29 4.11 -11.68
C SER A 4 5.53 5.44 -11.54
N LYS A 5 4.37 5.44 -10.93
CA LYS A 5 3.56 6.64 -10.74
C LYS A 5 3.64 7.21 -9.32
N TYR A 6 4.76 7.00 -8.67
CA TYR A 6 4.99 7.57 -7.36
C TYR A 6 5.58 8.98 -7.49
N ASP A 7 4.93 9.93 -6.85
CA ASP A 7 5.41 11.31 -6.78
C ASP A 7 6.05 11.54 -5.41
N PRO A 8 7.39 11.60 -5.33
CA PRO A 8 8.06 11.77 -4.04
C PRO A 8 7.81 13.13 -3.40
N ALA A 9 7.52 14.16 -4.19
CA ALA A 9 7.24 15.48 -3.64
C ALA A 9 5.93 15.51 -2.86
N LEU A 10 4.90 14.83 -3.38
CA LEU A 10 3.59 14.73 -2.73
C LEU A 10 3.43 13.44 -1.95
N LYS A 11 4.36 12.51 -2.08
CA LYS A 11 4.30 11.16 -1.50
C LYS A 11 3.05 10.39 -1.94
N LEU A 12 2.58 10.64 -3.15
CA LEU A 12 1.40 10.02 -3.70
C LEU A 12 1.78 8.96 -4.73
N ALA A 13 1.06 7.84 -4.71
CA ALA A 13 1.27 6.74 -5.65
C ALA A 13 -0.07 6.29 -6.21
N TRP A 14 -0.07 5.91 -7.49
CA TRP A 14 -1.21 5.27 -8.14
C TRP A 14 -0.88 3.79 -8.34
N PHE A 15 -1.80 2.92 -7.99
CA PHE A 15 -1.56 1.48 -8.10
C PHE A 15 -2.86 0.71 -8.03
N ILE A 16 -2.76 -0.58 -8.37
CA ILE A 16 -3.88 -1.52 -8.28
C ILE A 16 -3.48 -2.63 -7.33
N PRO A 17 -4.14 -2.77 -6.16
CA PRO A 17 -3.87 -3.87 -5.24
C PRO A 17 -4.26 -5.22 -5.87
N ARG A 18 -3.39 -6.21 -5.72
CA ARG A 18 -3.63 -7.54 -6.26
C ARG A 18 -3.79 -8.60 -5.17
N VAL A 19 -3.01 -8.49 -4.10
CA VAL A 19 -3.05 -9.47 -3.00
C VAL A 19 -2.88 -8.72 -1.69
N ILE A 20 -3.63 -9.10 -0.68
CA ILE A 20 -3.52 -8.56 0.66
C ILE A 20 -3.14 -9.71 1.60
N ILE A 21 -2.01 -9.58 2.28
CA ILE A 21 -1.51 -10.60 3.19
C ILE A 21 -1.52 -10.04 4.60
N PRO A 22 -2.41 -10.52 5.47
CA PRO A 22 -2.41 -10.09 6.88
C PRO A 22 -1.17 -10.63 7.59
N LYS A 23 -0.56 -9.77 8.39
CA LYS A 23 0.62 -10.12 9.19
C LYS A 23 0.47 -9.58 10.59
N LYS A 24 1.31 -10.10 11.49
CA LYS A 24 1.33 -9.66 12.89
C LYS A 24 2.78 -9.51 13.33
N THR A 25 3.09 -8.43 14.02
CA THR A 25 4.43 -8.23 14.59
C THR A 25 4.61 -9.09 15.84
N ARG A 26 5.84 -9.15 16.34
CA ARG A 26 6.13 -9.87 17.59
C ARG A 26 5.35 -9.29 18.77
N GLY A 27 5.08 -7.99 18.73
CA GLY A 27 4.29 -7.33 19.77
C GLY A 27 2.78 -7.51 19.62
N GLY A 28 2.33 -8.29 18.65
CA GLY A 28 0.91 -8.53 18.42
C GLY A 28 0.20 -7.45 17.61
N LYS A 29 0.92 -6.57 16.97
CA LYS A 29 0.36 -5.49 16.17
C LYS A 29 0.03 -5.99 14.76
N ASP A 30 -1.20 -5.78 14.33
CA ASP A 30 -1.64 -6.19 13.01
C ASP A 30 -1.19 -5.21 11.94
N TYR A 31 -0.76 -5.74 10.80
CA TYR A 31 -0.49 -4.94 9.60
C TYR A 31 -0.74 -5.81 8.38
N TRP A 32 -0.89 -5.15 7.23
CA TRP A 32 -1.09 -5.85 5.97
C TRP A 32 0.09 -5.61 5.05
N ILE A 33 0.48 -6.63 4.31
CA ILE A 33 1.36 -6.47 3.16
C ILE A 33 0.47 -6.49 1.93
N VAL A 34 0.41 -5.36 1.23
CA VAL A 34 -0.43 -5.21 0.04
C VAL A 34 0.47 -5.29 -1.18
N ASP A 35 0.27 -6.33 -1.98
CA ASP A 35 1.00 -6.51 -3.23
C ASP A 35 0.23 -5.76 -4.32
N VAL A 36 0.88 -4.78 -4.93
CA VAL A 36 0.23 -3.88 -5.89
C VAL A 36 1.00 -3.90 -7.20
N ILE A 37 0.30 -3.54 -8.27
CA ILE A 37 0.93 -3.30 -9.58
C ILE A 37 0.63 -1.87 -10.02
N ASP A 38 1.49 -1.37 -10.90
CA ASP A 38 1.26 -0.09 -11.57
C ASP A 38 0.93 -0.35 -13.04
N ASP A 39 0.91 0.70 -13.84
CA ASP A 39 0.58 0.59 -15.26
C ASP A 39 1.66 -0.14 -16.09
N SER A 40 2.84 -0.35 -15.53
CA SER A 40 3.89 -1.14 -16.19
C SER A 40 3.83 -2.61 -15.83
N SER A 41 2.85 -3.02 -15.03
CA SER A 41 2.66 -4.40 -14.54
C SER A 41 3.76 -4.88 -13.59
N GLN A 42 4.56 -3.96 -13.08
CA GLN A 42 5.54 -4.32 -12.05
C GLN A 42 4.88 -4.39 -10.69
N SER A 43 5.20 -5.44 -9.94
CA SER A 43 4.64 -5.60 -8.60
C SER A 43 5.55 -5.00 -7.54
N THR A 44 4.91 -4.44 -6.52
CA THR A 44 5.60 -3.82 -5.39
C THR A 44 4.79 -4.10 -4.15
N LYS A 45 5.47 -4.26 -3.02
CA LYS A 45 4.81 -4.51 -1.75
C LYS A 45 4.77 -3.25 -0.92
N ILE A 46 3.59 -2.99 -0.34
CA ILE A 46 3.38 -1.86 0.55
C ILE A 46 3.01 -2.42 1.92
N LYS A 47 3.71 -1.97 2.97
CA LYS A 47 3.33 -2.32 4.34
C LYS A 47 2.30 -1.31 4.82
N CYS A 48 1.12 -1.79 5.16
CA CYS A 48 0.04 -0.95 5.64
C CYS A 48 -0.10 -1.15 7.15
N TRP A 49 0.32 -0.15 7.91
CA TRP A 49 0.26 -0.18 9.37
C TRP A 49 -1.07 0.39 9.85
N GLY A 50 -1.37 0.18 11.12
CA GLY A 50 -2.56 0.79 11.71
C GLY A 50 -3.87 0.25 11.16
N VAL A 51 -3.88 -1.00 10.73
CA VAL A 51 -5.10 -1.66 10.25
C VAL A 51 -6.07 -1.81 11.42
N ARG A 52 -7.34 -1.47 11.19
CA ARG A 52 -8.39 -1.54 12.20
C ARG A 52 -9.50 -2.48 11.75
N PRO A 53 -10.28 -3.03 12.70
CA PRO A 53 -11.45 -3.85 12.32
C PRO A 53 -12.37 -3.05 11.40
N GLY A 54 -12.81 -3.69 10.32
CA GLY A 54 -13.66 -3.05 9.33
C GLY A 54 -12.91 -2.38 8.19
N ASP A 55 -11.60 -2.23 8.28
CA ASP A 55 -10.82 -1.72 7.16
C ASP A 55 -10.88 -2.69 5.98
N GLU A 56 -10.99 -2.13 4.76
CA GLU A 56 -11.13 -2.93 3.56
C GLU A 56 -10.43 -2.27 2.38
N ILE A 57 -9.73 -3.08 1.58
CA ILE A 57 -9.14 -2.64 0.31
C ILE A 57 -9.64 -3.61 -0.76
N PHE A 58 -10.27 -3.06 -1.81
CA PHE A 58 -10.77 -3.87 -2.91
C PHE A 58 -9.64 -4.19 -3.88
N ILE A 59 -9.35 -5.46 -4.08
CA ILE A 59 -8.32 -5.87 -5.04
C ILE A 59 -8.81 -5.64 -6.47
N ASN A 60 -7.86 -5.42 -7.39
CA ASN A 60 -8.13 -5.17 -8.80
C ASN A 60 -8.86 -3.85 -9.08
N ARG A 61 -8.84 -2.93 -8.12
CA ARG A 61 -9.38 -1.58 -8.30
C ARG A 61 -8.28 -0.55 -8.18
N PRO A 62 -8.29 0.52 -8.97
CA PRO A 62 -7.23 1.52 -8.87
C PRO A 62 -7.40 2.40 -7.63
N TYR A 63 -6.27 2.68 -6.99
CA TYR A 63 -6.21 3.52 -5.80
C TYR A 63 -5.11 4.55 -5.94
N VAL A 64 -5.28 5.64 -5.21
CA VAL A 64 -4.20 6.58 -4.92
C VAL A 64 -4.02 6.60 -3.41
N ALA A 65 -2.78 6.56 -2.98
CA ALA A 65 -2.48 6.57 -1.55
C ALA A 65 -1.24 7.39 -1.27
N LYS A 66 -1.21 7.98 -0.08
CA LYS A 66 -0.02 8.65 0.41
C LYS A 66 0.88 7.61 1.04
N LEU A 67 2.08 7.44 0.47
CA LEU A 67 3.03 6.43 0.91
C LEU A 67 4.33 7.08 1.35
N ASP A 68 4.93 6.51 2.38
CA ASP A 68 6.30 6.83 2.76
C ASP A 68 7.23 5.82 2.10
N TYR A 69 8.41 6.27 1.71
CA TYR A 69 9.40 5.40 1.10
C TYR A 69 10.69 5.42 1.91
N ASP A 70 11.22 4.23 2.18
CA ASP A 70 12.51 4.06 2.85
C ASP A 70 13.34 3.08 2.03
N GLU A 71 14.61 3.41 1.79
CA GLU A 71 15.48 2.56 0.96
C GLU A 71 15.66 1.17 1.54
N THR A 72 15.60 1.04 2.86
CA THR A 72 15.77 -0.25 3.54
C THR A 72 14.47 -1.03 3.59
N TRP A 73 13.35 -0.35 3.90
CA TRP A 73 12.08 -1.02 4.18
C TRP A 73 11.05 -0.93 3.06
N GLY A 74 11.31 -0.06 2.07
CA GLY A 74 10.40 0.11 0.95
C GLY A 74 9.23 1.02 1.26
N PHE A 75 8.12 0.80 0.58
CA PHE A 75 6.92 1.62 0.75
C PHE A 75 6.12 1.20 1.97
N SER A 76 5.58 2.19 2.67
CA SER A 76 4.72 1.96 3.82
C SER A 76 3.59 2.99 3.85
N CYS A 77 2.50 2.62 4.54
CA CYS A 77 1.32 3.46 4.68
C CYS A 77 0.88 3.40 6.14
N ARG A 78 0.44 4.53 6.68
CA ARG A 78 0.08 4.62 8.09
C ARG A 78 -1.28 4.04 8.43
N GLY A 79 -2.13 3.82 7.44
CA GLY A 79 -3.44 3.25 7.67
C GLY A 79 -4.21 3.10 6.37
N VAL A 80 -5.21 2.23 6.39
CA VAL A 80 -6.03 1.96 5.20
C VAL A 80 -6.78 3.21 4.76
N PHE A 81 -7.06 4.14 5.68
CA PHE A 81 -7.76 5.38 5.35
C PHE A 81 -7.00 6.24 4.32
N ASN A 82 -5.69 6.01 4.16
CA ASN A 82 -4.91 6.73 3.16
C ASN A 82 -5.16 6.21 1.75
N PHE A 83 -5.79 5.06 1.61
CA PHE A 83 -6.08 4.47 0.31
C PHE A 83 -7.38 5.07 -0.22
N LYS A 84 -7.29 5.80 -1.33
CA LYS A 84 -8.45 6.44 -1.97
C LYS A 84 -8.74 5.74 -3.29
N MET A 85 -9.90 5.13 -3.40
CA MET A 85 -10.31 4.47 -4.64
C MET A 85 -10.60 5.51 -5.71
N ILE A 86 -10.14 5.24 -6.93
CA ILE A 86 -10.38 6.10 -8.08
C ILE A 86 -11.50 5.52 -8.94
N GLY A 87 -12.44 6.37 -9.28
CA GLY A 87 -13.52 6.04 -10.19
C GLY A 87 -14.48 5.03 -9.70
#